data_7e43cd16aa44e6c39f66133b90659b7a
#
_entry.id   7e43cd16aa44e6c39f66133b90659b7a
#
_cell.length_a   1.000
_cell.length_b   1.000
_cell.length_c   1.000
_cell.angle_alpha   90.00
_cell.angle_beta   90.00
_cell.angle_gamma   90.00
#
_symmetry.space_group_name_H-M   'P 1'
#
loop_
_entity.id
_entity.type
_entity.pdbx_description
1 polymer ?
#
loop_
_entity_poly.entity_id
_entity_poly.type
_entity_poly.pdbx_seq_one_letter_code
_entity_poly.pdbx_strand_id
1 'polypeptide(L)'
;MELLKGAREGAGLSQRELAQRAGTSQAMVARIERGHQSPSVATLERLVRACGLELRVEAEGGEAPAPSGEAEARSGRLLVWRSGEAAYAFPLEAVERIAELGPLRHLPGQASGAGVVIVDGEAIAAIDAALWLGMDGGTPAEVVVVRAGGERRGVLVDRAETLAHETAVVPPPPGAGAAPFVSGLAEVEGEQVVVLDPEGLPG
;
A
#
# COMPACT_ATOMS: atom_id res chain seq x y z
N MET A 1 -5.19 15.28 -12.20
CA MET A 1 -4.35 15.67 -11.06
C MET A 1 -3.77 17.06 -11.26
N GLU A 2 -4.62 18.04 -11.56
CA GLU A 2 -4.19 19.42 -11.75
C GLU A 2 -3.84 20.14 -10.43
N LEU A 3 -4.37 19.62 -9.30
CA LEU A 3 -4.18 20.21 -7.97
C LEU A 3 -2.71 20.35 -7.58
N LEU A 4 -1.93 19.27 -7.66
CA LEU A 4 -0.51 19.31 -7.27
C LEU A 4 0.32 20.18 -8.22
N LYS A 5 0.05 20.09 -9.52
CA LYS A 5 0.71 20.92 -10.53
C LYS A 5 0.41 22.41 -10.30
N GLY A 6 -0.85 22.75 -10.05
CA GLY A 6 -1.26 24.11 -9.72
C GLY A 6 -0.61 24.65 -8.43
N ALA A 7 -0.57 23.82 -7.37
CA ALA A 7 0.10 24.16 -6.12
C ALA A 7 1.60 24.44 -6.31
N ARG A 8 2.29 23.59 -7.08
CA ARG A 8 3.71 23.75 -7.38
C ARG A 8 4.00 25.00 -8.21
N GLU A 9 3.22 25.23 -9.27
CA GLU A 9 3.38 26.40 -10.15
C GLU A 9 3.03 27.69 -9.40
N GLY A 10 2.01 27.69 -8.57
CA GLY A 10 1.68 28.81 -7.70
C GLY A 10 2.78 29.13 -6.67
N ALA A 11 3.54 28.13 -6.23
CA ALA A 11 4.71 28.31 -5.38
C ALA A 11 6.00 28.66 -6.16
N GLY A 12 5.95 28.76 -7.49
CA GLY A 12 7.09 29.06 -8.35
C GLY A 12 8.17 27.97 -8.39
N LEU A 13 7.79 26.71 -8.07
CA LEU A 13 8.74 25.60 -7.97
C LEU A 13 8.78 24.78 -9.27
N SER A 14 9.98 24.33 -9.65
CA SER A 14 10.13 23.24 -10.62
C SER A 14 9.79 21.90 -9.98
N GLN A 15 9.50 20.88 -10.79
CA GLN A 15 9.28 19.51 -10.30
C GLN A 15 10.48 18.98 -9.49
N ARG A 16 11.69 19.36 -9.87
CA ARG A 16 12.94 18.98 -9.18
C ARG A 16 13.03 19.64 -7.81
N GLU A 17 12.72 20.93 -7.70
CA GLU A 17 12.74 21.65 -6.42
C GLU A 17 11.67 21.14 -5.48
N LEU A 18 10.45 20.86 -5.99
CA LEU A 18 9.38 20.24 -5.20
C LEU A 18 9.83 18.87 -4.68
N ALA A 19 10.38 18.03 -5.53
CA ALA A 19 10.88 16.71 -5.15
C ALA A 19 11.96 16.80 -4.05
N GLN A 20 12.90 17.72 -4.18
CA GLN A 20 13.96 17.94 -3.19
C GLN A 20 13.38 18.39 -1.83
N ARG A 21 12.43 19.33 -1.83
CA ARG A 21 11.77 19.83 -0.60
C ARG A 21 10.91 18.78 0.07
N ALA A 22 10.25 17.94 -0.72
CA ALA A 22 9.37 16.89 -0.22
C ALA A 22 10.09 15.57 0.10
N GLY A 23 11.42 15.49 -0.09
CA GLY A 23 12.19 14.27 0.16
C GLY A 23 11.81 13.12 -0.76
N THR A 24 11.56 13.39 -2.06
CA THR A 24 11.18 12.40 -3.06
C THR A 24 11.94 12.60 -4.38
N SER A 25 11.66 11.77 -5.39
CA SER A 25 12.28 11.91 -6.70
C SER A 25 11.47 12.79 -7.65
N GLN A 26 12.16 13.48 -8.58
CA GLN A 26 11.49 14.25 -9.66
C GLN A 26 10.58 13.34 -10.49
N ALA A 27 10.98 12.09 -10.73
CA ALA A 27 10.20 11.13 -11.50
C ALA A 27 8.86 10.81 -10.80
N MET A 28 8.84 10.74 -9.46
CA MET A 28 7.64 10.56 -8.66
C MET A 28 6.69 11.75 -8.85
N VAL A 29 7.17 12.99 -8.66
CA VAL A 29 6.39 14.20 -8.86
C VAL A 29 5.81 14.25 -10.27
N ALA A 30 6.63 13.98 -11.28
CA ALA A 30 6.21 13.99 -12.68
C ALA A 30 5.13 12.92 -12.99
N ARG A 31 5.19 11.74 -12.38
CA ARG A 31 4.18 10.69 -12.55
C ARG A 31 2.86 11.06 -11.89
N ILE A 32 2.92 11.62 -10.68
CA ILE A 32 1.74 12.11 -9.97
C ILE A 32 1.04 13.22 -10.76
N GLU A 33 1.78 14.22 -11.25
CA GLU A 33 1.23 15.34 -12.01
C GLU A 33 0.60 14.91 -13.34
N ARG A 34 1.15 13.87 -13.98
CA ARG A 34 0.59 13.29 -15.20
C ARG A 34 -0.58 12.33 -14.96
N GLY A 35 -0.94 12.06 -13.71
CA GLY A 35 -2.01 11.13 -13.37
C GLY A 35 -1.63 9.65 -13.54
N HIS A 36 -0.35 9.36 -13.76
CA HIS A 36 0.15 7.99 -13.89
C HIS A 36 0.37 7.31 -12.55
N GLN A 37 0.23 8.03 -11.46
CA GLN A 37 0.34 7.52 -10.10
C GLN A 37 -0.58 8.33 -9.18
N SER A 38 -1.40 7.64 -8.39
CA SER A 38 -2.19 8.25 -7.33
C SER A 38 -1.36 8.24 -6.04
N PRO A 39 -1.01 9.42 -5.48
CA PRO A 39 -0.30 9.47 -4.21
C PRO A 39 -1.26 9.12 -3.07
N SER A 40 -0.73 8.54 -1.99
CA SER A 40 -1.46 8.48 -0.72
C SER A 40 -1.74 9.89 -0.19
N VAL A 41 -2.75 10.04 0.68
CA VAL A 41 -3.07 11.33 1.31
C VAL A 41 -1.84 11.91 2.02
N ALA A 42 -1.09 11.07 2.75
CA ALA A 42 0.15 11.48 3.41
C ALA A 42 1.23 11.98 2.43
N THR A 43 1.37 11.32 1.27
CA THR A 43 2.30 11.77 0.22
C THR A 43 1.84 13.08 -0.40
N LEU A 44 0.53 13.21 -0.68
CA LEU A 44 -0.03 14.44 -1.22
C LEU A 44 0.12 15.60 -0.24
N GLU A 45 -0.15 15.37 1.05
CA GLU A 45 0.03 16.35 2.12
C GLU A 45 1.48 16.84 2.21
N ARG A 46 2.44 15.92 2.18
CA ARG A 46 3.88 16.24 2.17
C ARG A 46 4.28 17.10 0.97
N LEU A 47 3.77 16.76 -0.21
CA LEU A 47 4.02 17.52 -1.44
C LEU A 47 3.39 18.90 -1.40
N VAL A 48 2.14 19.01 -0.95
CA VAL A 48 1.42 20.31 -0.82
C VAL A 48 2.07 21.19 0.24
N ARG A 49 2.50 20.61 1.37
CA ARG A 49 3.24 21.32 2.42
C ARG A 49 4.60 21.83 1.91
N ALA A 50 5.28 21.07 1.04
CA ALA A 50 6.53 21.50 0.40
C ALA A 50 6.32 22.70 -0.55
N CYS A 51 5.10 22.91 -1.05
CA CYS A 51 4.69 24.11 -1.79
C CYS A 51 4.31 25.30 -0.86
N GLY A 52 4.38 25.13 0.47
CA GLY A 52 3.99 26.16 1.44
C GLY A 52 2.46 26.26 1.64
N LEU A 53 1.72 25.24 1.24
CA LEU A 53 0.27 25.16 1.36
C LEU A 53 -0.13 24.10 2.40
N GLU A 54 -1.35 24.20 2.90
CA GLU A 54 -1.94 23.19 3.77
C GLU A 54 -3.04 22.44 3.01
N LEU A 55 -2.96 21.11 3.00
CA LEU A 55 -3.98 20.28 2.39
C LEU A 55 -5.15 20.12 3.37
N ARG A 56 -6.34 20.59 3.00
CA ARG A 56 -7.59 20.27 3.69
C ARG A 56 -8.37 19.29 2.84
N VAL A 57 -8.62 18.11 3.38
CA VAL A 57 -9.48 17.11 2.75
C VAL A 57 -10.83 17.19 3.45
N GLU A 58 -11.82 17.75 2.76
CA GLU A 58 -13.21 17.72 3.20
C GLU A 58 -13.89 16.57 2.45
N ALA A 59 -14.37 15.56 3.18
CA ALA A 59 -15.19 14.53 2.62
C ALA A 59 -16.63 15.03 2.56
N GLU A 60 -17.11 15.44 1.39
CA GLU A 60 -18.55 15.59 1.17
C GLU A 60 -19.18 14.19 1.15
N GLY A 61 -20.14 13.99 2.08
CA GLY A 61 -20.72 12.72 2.43
C GLY A 61 -21.26 11.90 1.27
N GLY A 62 -20.46 10.97 0.81
CA GLY A 62 -20.98 9.69 0.40
C GLY A 62 -21.06 8.85 1.67
N GLU A 63 -22.24 8.35 1.96
CA GLU A 63 -22.47 7.41 3.06
C GLU A 63 -21.50 6.24 2.92
N ALA A 64 -20.36 6.35 3.61
CA ALA A 64 -19.49 5.19 3.79
C ALA A 64 -20.40 4.13 4.41
N PRO A 65 -20.41 2.88 3.93
CA PRO A 65 -21.12 1.82 4.61
C PRO A 65 -20.64 1.89 6.07
N ALA A 66 -21.58 2.22 6.97
CA ALA A 66 -21.30 2.25 8.39
C ALA A 66 -20.60 0.94 8.74
N PRO A 67 -19.51 0.95 9.51
CA PRO A 67 -18.95 -0.28 10.03
C PRO A 67 -20.04 -0.94 10.83
N SER A 68 -20.62 -1.97 10.24
CA SER A 68 -21.70 -2.73 10.85
C SER A 68 -21.09 -3.55 11.98
N GLY A 69 -21.32 -3.09 13.18
CA GLY A 69 -20.99 -3.85 14.38
C GLY A 69 -19.74 -3.35 15.10
N GLU A 70 -19.83 -3.38 16.40
CA GLU A 70 -18.72 -3.32 17.34
C GLU A 70 -17.61 -4.21 16.79
N ALA A 71 -16.50 -3.57 16.40
CA ALA A 71 -15.36 -4.29 15.85
C ALA A 71 -14.71 -5.05 17.00
N GLU A 72 -15.24 -6.24 17.27
CA GLU A 72 -14.64 -7.18 18.20
C GLU A 72 -13.23 -7.48 17.69
N ALA A 73 -12.28 -7.44 18.60
CA ALA A 73 -10.92 -7.90 18.32
C ALA A 73 -10.99 -9.32 17.76
N ARG A 74 -10.58 -9.49 16.52
CA ARG A 74 -10.55 -10.82 15.88
C ARG A 74 -9.21 -11.44 16.20
N SER A 75 -9.22 -12.65 16.72
CA SER A 75 -8.01 -13.44 16.87
C SER A 75 -7.84 -14.32 15.63
N GLY A 76 -6.64 -14.33 15.08
CA GLY A 76 -6.35 -15.14 13.90
C GLY A 76 -4.86 -15.38 13.73
N ARG A 77 -4.53 -16.29 12.83
CA ARG A 77 -3.15 -16.51 12.40
C ARG A 77 -2.79 -15.49 11.33
N LEU A 78 -1.63 -14.89 11.45
CA LEU A 78 -1.15 -13.87 10.54
C LEU A 78 0.16 -14.32 9.88
N LEU A 79 0.31 -14.04 8.59
CA LEU A 79 1.60 -14.03 7.92
C LEU A 79 2.14 -12.61 7.98
N VAL A 80 3.25 -12.43 8.69
CA VAL A 80 3.98 -11.14 8.75
C VAL A 80 4.99 -11.07 7.62
N TRP A 81 5.05 -9.94 6.96
CA TRP A 81 5.99 -9.66 5.89
C TRP A 81 6.49 -8.21 5.96
N ARG A 82 7.62 -7.93 5.31
CA ARG A 82 8.23 -6.60 5.30
C ARG A 82 8.30 -5.99 3.91
N SER A 83 8.19 -4.66 3.92
CA SER A 83 8.55 -3.83 2.79
C SER A 83 9.29 -2.61 3.33
N GLY A 84 10.59 -2.51 3.05
CA GLY A 84 11.50 -1.61 3.74
C GLY A 84 11.62 -1.93 5.23
N GLU A 85 11.47 -0.91 6.06
CA GLU A 85 11.50 -1.06 7.53
C GLU A 85 10.14 -1.39 8.15
N ALA A 86 9.05 -1.29 7.39
CA ALA A 86 7.71 -1.48 7.90
C ALA A 86 7.24 -2.93 7.83
N ALA A 87 6.53 -3.36 8.89
CA ALA A 87 5.94 -4.68 9.01
C ALA A 87 4.44 -4.63 8.72
N TYR A 88 3.99 -5.57 7.92
CA TYR A 88 2.60 -5.77 7.53
C TYR A 88 2.20 -7.23 7.71
N ALA A 89 0.91 -7.49 7.74
CA ALA A 89 0.43 -8.86 7.79
C ALA A 89 -0.79 -9.09 6.90
N PHE A 90 -0.93 -10.33 6.46
CA PHE A 90 -2.17 -10.86 5.92
C PHE A 90 -2.75 -11.93 6.85
N PRO A 91 -4.09 -12.06 6.94
CA PRO A 91 -4.71 -13.24 7.52
C PRO A 91 -4.19 -14.50 6.80
N LEU A 92 -3.72 -15.47 7.59
CA LEU A 92 -3.08 -16.68 7.01
C LEU A 92 -4.04 -17.50 6.15
N GLU A 93 -5.33 -17.44 6.43
CA GLU A 93 -6.36 -18.09 5.63
C GLU A 93 -6.49 -17.55 4.20
N ALA A 94 -6.06 -16.31 3.99
CA ALA A 94 -6.03 -15.72 2.64
C ALA A 94 -4.72 -16.03 1.89
N VAL A 95 -3.68 -16.49 2.59
CA VAL A 95 -2.38 -16.79 2.00
C VAL A 95 -2.38 -18.23 1.49
N GLU A 96 -2.15 -18.38 0.20
CA GLU A 96 -1.99 -19.72 -0.40
C GLU A 96 -0.55 -20.18 -0.39
N ARG A 97 0.38 -19.25 -0.64
CA ARG A 97 1.80 -19.60 -0.84
C ARG A 97 2.73 -18.43 -0.65
N ILE A 98 3.97 -18.74 -0.29
CA ILE A 98 5.13 -17.85 -0.37
C ILE A 98 6.13 -18.51 -1.32
N ALA A 99 6.69 -17.75 -2.24
CA ALA A 99 7.71 -18.23 -3.18
C ALA A 99 8.79 -17.17 -3.38
N GLU A 100 9.99 -17.60 -3.79
CA GLU A 100 11.01 -16.67 -4.25
C GLU A 100 10.51 -15.91 -5.48
N LEU A 101 10.85 -14.64 -5.56
CA LEU A 101 10.48 -13.80 -6.68
C LEU A 101 11.27 -14.22 -7.94
N GLY A 102 10.60 -14.86 -8.86
CA GLY A 102 11.09 -15.10 -10.20
C GLY A 102 11.06 -13.82 -11.07
N PRO A 103 11.38 -13.94 -12.36
CA PRO A 103 11.36 -12.81 -13.28
C PRO A 103 9.97 -12.16 -13.35
N LEU A 104 9.90 -10.88 -12.93
CA LEU A 104 8.70 -10.07 -13.07
C LEU A 104 8.56 -9.57 -14.52
N ARG A 105 7.40 -9.81 -15.13
CA ARG A 105 7.04 -9.34 -16.45
C ARG A 105 6.05 -8.18 -16.36
N HIS A 106 6.51 -6.99 -16.67
CA HIS A 106 5.62 -5.83 -16.76
C HIS A 106 4.76 -5.92 -18.02
N LEU A 107 3.45 -5.76 -17.85
CA LEU A 107 2.52 -5.70 -18.96
C LEU A 107 2.34 -4.24 -19.44
N PRO A 108 2.28 -3.99 -20.76
CA PRO A 108 2.02 -2.66 -21.28
C PRO A 108 0.67 -2.11 -20.78
N GLY A 109 0.65 -0.85 -20.36
CA GLY A 109 -0.58 -0.17 -19.91
C GLY A 109 -0.96 -0.36 -18.44
N GLN A 110 -0.20 -1.15 -17.69
CA GLN A 110 -0.42 -1.29 -16.24
C GLN A 110 0.28 -0.17 -15.44
N ALA A 111 -0.22 0.06 -14.23
CA ALA A 111 0.42 0.97 -13.29
C ALA A 111 1.85 0.50 -12.96
N SER A 112 2.73 1.44 -12.64
CA SER A 112 4.08 1.10 -12.17
C SER A 112 4.00 0.21 -10.95
N GLY A 113 4.72 -0.90 -10.98
CA GLY A 113 4.77 -1.87 -9.87
C GLY A 113 3.80 -3.05 -10.00
N ALA A 114 2.92 -3.05 -11.01
CA ALA A 114 2.13 -4.21 -11.35
C ALA A 114 2.79 -5.01 -12.48
N GLY A 115 2.59 -6.32 -12.47
CA GLY A 115 3.17 -7.21 -13.47
C GLY A 115 2.61 -8.63 -13.36
N VAL A 116 3.29 -9.55 -14.00
CA VAL A 116 2.98 -10.98 -13.92
C VAL A 116 4.22 -11.74 -13.48
N VAL A 117 4.05 -12.61 -12.51
CA VAL A 117 5.07 -13.56 -12.04
C VAL A 117 4.63 -14.98 -12.36
N ILE A 118 5.61 -15.86 -12.53
CA ILE A 118 5.34 -17.29 -12.68
C ILE A 118 5.60 -17.97 -11.35
N VAL A 119 4.56 -18.56 -10.79
CA VAL A 119 4.65 -19.34 -9.55
C VAL A 119 4.13 -20.76 -9.88
N ASP A 120 4.95 -21.76 -9.70
CA ASP A 120 4.63 -23.18 -10.04
C ASP A 120 4.16 -23.41 -11.49
N GLY A 121 4.68 -22.61 -12.43
CA GLY A 121 4.30 -22.68 -13.84
C GLY A 121 2.99 -21.96 -14.19
N GLU A 122 2.33 -21.34 -13.24
CA GLU A 122 1.14 -20.52 -13.43
C GLU A 122 1.48 -19.03 -13.44
N ALA A 123 0.88 -18.30 -14.37
CA ALA A 123 1.03 -16.85 -14.46
C ALA A 123 0.05 -16.15 -13.49
N ILE A 124 0.59 -15.42 -12.53
CA ILE A 124 -0.18 -14.72 -11.49
C ILE A 124 0.04 -13.22 -11.61
N ALA A 125 -1.05 -12.44 -11.63
CA ALA A 125 -0.97 -11.00 -11.54
C ALA A 125 -0.38 -10.59 -10.20
N ALA A 126 0.64 -9.74 -10.21
CA ALA A 126 1.37 -9.33 -9.02
C ALA A 126 1.53 -7.83 -8.94
N ILE A 127 1.55 -7.33 -7.71
CA ILE A 127 1.77 -5.93 -7.39
C ILE A 127 2.91 -5.79 -6.39
N ASP A 128 3.74 -4.77 -6.59
CA ASP A 128 4.77 -4.40 -5.61
C ASP A 128 4.11 -3.76 -4.38
N ALA A 129 4.33 -4.37 -3.21
CA ALA A 129 3.73 -3.94 -1.95
C ALA A 129 4.12 -2.50 -1.59
N ALA A 130 5.38 -2.12 -1.78
CA ALA A 130 5.85 -0.77 -1.48
C ALA A 130 5.14 0.27 -2.35
N LEU A 131 5.01 -0.01 -3.64
CA LEU A 131 4.33 0.88 -4.57
C LEU A 131 2.83 0.95 -4.30
N TRP A 132 2.20 -0.17 -3.96
CA TRP A 132 0.80 -0.21 -3.56
C TRP A 132 0.54 0.63 -2.30
N LEU A 133 1.37 0.48 -1.29
CA LEU A 133 1.23 1.19 -0.01
C LEU A 133 1.75 2.63 -0.06
N GLY A 134 2.34 3.06 -1.19
CA GLY A 134 2.86 4.41 -1.38
C GLY A 134 4.12 4.70 -0.59
N MET A 135 4.92 3.66 -0.35
CA MET A 135 6.17 3.74 0.41
C MET A 135 7.38 3.82 -0.52
N ASP A 136 8.46 4.37 -0.01
CA ASP A 136 9.78 4.22 -0.61
C ASP A 136 10.30 2.85 -0.16
N GLY A 137 10.15 1.84 -1.04
CA GLY A 137 10.32 0.46 -0.67
C GLY A 137 11.72 -0.09 -0.78
N GLY A 138 11.89 -1.27 -0.22
CA GLY A 138 13.03 -2.13 -0.40
C GLY A 138 13.14 -2.74 -1.81
N THR A 139 13.83 -3.84 -1.91
CA THR A 139 13.90 -4.62 -3.15
C THR A 139 13.12 -5.91 -2.95
N PRO A 140 11.98 -6.10 -3.62
CA PRO A 140 11.20 -7.32 -3.48
C PRO A 140 12.06 -8.55 -3.81
N ALA A 141 12.03 -9.54 -2.92
CA ALA A 141 12.73 -10.82 -3.09
C ALA A 141 11.78 -12.01 -3.05
N GLU A 142 10.57 -11.82 -2.55
CA GLU A 142 9.57 -12.87 -2.40
C GLU A 142 8.21 -12.42 -2.95
N VAL A 143 7.39 -13.40 -3.30
CA VAL A 143 5.99 -13.20 -3.66
C VAL A 143 5.09 -13.96 -2.68
N VAL A 144 4.20 -13.22 -2.04
CA VAL A 144 3.11 -13.79 -1.24
C VAL A 144 1.90 -13.91 -2.15
N VAL A 145 1.49 -15.15 -2.43
CA VAL A 145 0.28 -15.43 -3.20
C VAL A 145 -0.89 -15.47 -2.26
N VAL A 146 -1.84 -14.59 -2.49
CA VAL A 146 -3.08 -14.48 -1.70
C VAL A 146 -4.30 -14.71 -2.58
N ARG A 147 -5.41 -15.06 -1.95
CA ARG A 147 -6.72 -15.12 -2.60
C ARG A 147 -7.47 -13.83 -2.33
N ALA A 148 -7.87 -13.14 -3.39
CA ALA A 148 -8.62 -11.89 -3.35
C ALA A 148 -9.71 -11.91 -4.43
N GLY A 149 -10.96 -11.67 -4.07
CA GLY A 149 -12.10 -11.72 -5.00
C GLY A 149 -12.30 -13.07 -5.71
N GLY A 150 -11.83 -14.16 -5.09
CA GLY A 150 -11.84 -15.47 -5.71
C GLY A 150 -10.69 -15.74 -6.70
N GLU A 151 -9.85 -14.75 -6.96
CA GLU A 151 -8.67 -14.84 -7.83
C GLU A 151 -7.37 -14.93 -7.03
N ARG A 152 -6.33 -15.50 -7.65
CA ARG A 152 -4.99 -15.54 -7.08
C ARG A 152 -4.24 -14.26 -7.45
N ARG A 153 -3.67 -13.61 -6.46
CA ARG A 153 -2.90 -12.38 -6.61
C ARG A 153 -1.54 -12.52 -5.93
N GLY A 154 -0.51 -12.02 -6.56
CA GLY A 154 0.83 -11.95 -6.00
C GLY A 154 1.09 -10.58 -5.36
N VAL A 155 1.59 -10.56 -4.15
CA VAL A 155 2.12 -9.36 -3.51
C VAL A 155 3.63 -9.52 -3.38
N LEU A 156 4.37 -8.62 -4.05
CA LEU A 156 5.83 -8.64 -4.02
C LEU A 156 6.30 -7.95 -2.76
N VAL A 157 7.06 -8.66 -1.95
CA VAL A 157 7.54 -8.22 -0.64
C VAL A 157 9.05 -8.38 -0.54
N ASP A 158 9.69 -7.63 0.34
CA ASP A 158 11.12 -7.81 0.55
C ASP A 158 11.39 -9.16 1.22
N ARG A 159 10.58 -9.51 2.23
CA ARG A 159 10.67 -10.78 2.94
C ARG A 159 9.36 -11.11 3.67
N ALA A 160 8.95 -12.37 3.63
CA ALA A 160 7.96 -12.93 4.54
C ALA A 160 8.69 -13.49 5.77
N GLU A 161 8.29 -13.07 6.97
CA GLU A 161 9.10 -13.34 8.16
C GLU A 161 8.51 -14.42 9.08
N THR A 162 7.31 -14.19 9.56
CA THR A 162 6.79 -14.97 10.70
C THR A 162 5.33 -15.34 10.51
N LEU A 163 4.99 -16.55 10.92
CA LEU A 163 3.61 -16.97 11.15
C LEU A 163 3.25 -16.67 12.61
N ALA A 164 2.53 -15.57 12.85
CA ALA A 164 2.00 -15.27 14.17
C ALA A 164 0.73 -16.08 14.44
N HIS A 165 0.69 -16.80 15.55
CA HIS A 165 -0.43 -17.62 15.97
C HIS A 165 -1.32 -16.86 16.96
N GLU A 166 -2.65 -17.04 16.85
CA GLU A 166 -3.63 -16.53 17.81
C GLU A 166 -3.46 -15.05 18.20
N THR A 167 -3.16 -14.21 17.20
CA THR A 167 -2.89 -12.78 17.43
C THR A 167 -4.16 -11.98 17.39
N ALA A 168 -4.38 -11.13 18.39
CA ALA A 168 -5.50 -10.20 18.41
C ALA A 168 -5.29 -9.08 17.39
N VAL A 169 -6.25 -8.90 16.50
CA VAL A 169 -6.29 -7.80 15.54
C VAL A 169 -7.29 -6.77 16.04
N VAL A 170 -6.82 -5.57 16.33
CA VAL A 170 -7.62 -4.45 16.83
C VAL A 170 -7.93 -3.52 15.65
N PRO A 171 -9.18 -3.12 15.45
CA PRO A 171 -9.51 -2.18 14.37
C PRO A 171 -8.76 -0.86 14.54
N PRO A 172 -8.47 -0.13 13.44
CA PRO A 172 -7.83 1.16 13.53
C PRO A 172 -8.69 2.12 14.35
N PRO A 173 -8.09 3.00 15.18
CA PRO A 173 -8.86 3.96 15.97
C PRO A 173 -9.65 4.90 15.06
N PRO A 174 -10.85 5.33 15.50
CA PRO A 174 -11.66 6.30 14.75
C PRO A 174 -10.84 7.55 14.44
N GLY A 175 -10.87 8.01 13.21
CA GLY A 175 -10.12 9.19 12.76
C GLY A 175 -8.66 8.95 12.36
N ALA A 176 -8.18 7.71 12.43
CA ALA A 176 -6.83 7.37 11.96
C ALA A 176 -6.63 7.56 10.43
N GLY A 177 -7.71 7.78 9.67
CA GLY A 177 -7.64 7.92 8.22
C GLY A 177 -7.09 6.67 7.52
N ALA A 178 -7.32 5.51 8.12
CA ALA A 178 -6.84 4.23 7.56
C ALA A 178 -7.45 3.98 6.18
N ALA A 179 -6.63 3.48 5.27
CA ALA A 179 -7.11 3.09 3.96
C ALA A 179 -8.10 1.91 4.06
N PRO A 180 -9.07 1.79 3.15
CA PRO A 180 -10.12 0.76 3.23
C PRO A 180 -9.60 -0.68 3.23
N PHE A 181 -8.37 -0.89 2.78
CA PHE A 181 -7.69 -2.19 2.82
C PHE A 181 -6.94 -2.46 4.14
N VAL A 182 -6.97 -1.56 5.11
CA VAL A 182 -6.42 -1.78 6.45
C VAL A 182 -7.49 -2.39 7.32
N SER A 183 -7.37 -3.66 7.67
CA SER A 183 -8.33 -4.38 8.52
C SER A 183 -8.07 -4.18 10.01
N GLY A 184 -6.84 -3.84 10.40
CA GLY A 184 -6.51 -3.60 11.81
C GLY A 184 -5.03 -3.44 12.10
N LEU A 185 -4.74 -3.44 13.37
CA LEU A 185 -3.40 -3.43 13.95
C LEU A 185 -3.23 -4.66 14.83
N ALA A 186 -2.08 -5.26 14.82
CA ALA A 186 -1.72 -6.38 15.68
C ALA A 186 -0.36 -6.12 16.33
N GLU A 187 -0.11 -6.76 17.45
CA GLU A 187 1.23 -6.79 18.05
C GLU A 187 1.81 -8.19 17.89
N VAL A 188 2.94 -8.28 17.20
CA VAL A 188 3.65 -9.54 16.95
C VAL A 188 5.08 -9.37 17.46
N GLU A 189 5.47 -10.21 18.40
CA GLU A 189 6.83 -10.19 19.01
C GLU A 189 7.25 -8.81 19.57
N GLY A 190 6.27 -8.00 20.04
CA GLY A 190 6.51 -6.66 20.56
C GLY A 190 6.59 -5.56 19.52
N GLU A 191 6.38 -5.89 18.25
CA GLU A 191 6.29 -4.92 17.14
C GLU A 191 4.82 -4.72 16.69
N GLN A 192 4.46 -3.47 16.43
CA GLN A 192 3.15 -3.17 15.85
C GLN A 192 3.14 -3.45 14.35
N VAL A 193 2.19 -4.26 13.92
CA VAL A 193 2.03 -4.71 12.55
C VAL A 193 0.69 -4.23 12.01
N VAL A 194 0.68 -3.69 10.79
CA VAL A 194 -0.56 -3.31 10.11
C VAL A 194 -1.14 -4.52 9.38
N VAL A 195 -2.35 -4.90 9.75
CA VAL A 195 -3.05 -6.04 9.12
C VAL A 195 -3.86 -5.54 7.93
N LEU A 196 -3.59 -6.10 6.77
CA LEU A 196 -4.19 -5.72 5.50
C LEU A 196 -5.23 -6.75 5.06
N ASP A 197 -6.28 -6.26 4.40
CA ASP A 197 -7.28 -7.10 3.75
C ASP A 197 -6.85 -7.34 2.29
N PRO A 198 -6.58 -8.59 1.89
CA PRO A 198 -6.26 -8.90 0.50
C PRO A 198 -7.35 -8.51 -0.51
N GLU A 199 -8.61 -8.44 -0.08
CA GLU A 199 -9.72 -7.98 -0.94
C GLU A 199 -9.56 -6.52 -1.40
N GLY A 200 -8.77 -5.74 -0.67
CA GLY A 200 -8.42 -4.36 -1.03
C GLY A 200 -7.25 -4.22 -2.00
N LEU A 201 -6.72 -5.32 -2.53
CA LEU A 201 -5.68 -5.28 -3.57
C LEU A 201 -6.23 -4.64 -4.85
N PRO A 202 -5.48 -3.72 -5.46
CA PRO A 202 -5.91 -3.11 -6.72
C PRO A 202 -5.98 -4.16 -7.84
N GLY A 203 -7.03 -4.02 -8.65
CA GLY A 203 -7.30 -4.89 -9.79
C GLY A 203 -6.34 -4.67 -10.98
#